data_63cc1f05a3f5bbf2b09cf79960f38677
#
_entry.id   63cc1f05a3f5bbf2b09cf79960f38677
#
_cell.length_a   1.000
_cell.length_b   1.000
_cell.length_c   1.000
_cell.angle_alpha   90.00
_cell.angle_beta   90.00
_cell.angle_gamma   90.00
#
_symmetry.space_group_name_H-M   'P 1'
#
loop_
_entity.id
_entity.type
_entity.pdbx_description
1 polymer ?
#
loop_
_entity_poly.entity_id
_entity_poly.type
_entity_poly.pdbx_seq_one_letter_code
_entity_poly.pdbx_strand_id
1 'polypeptide(L)'
;ECRINAMTPGKITGLHLPGGQGVRVDTAIYQGYVVPNSYDGMIAKIIVYGDRRQRVLQQMQAIIDETVITGIQTNLGLLAQILKEPSFQRLTATVNWLDDLQKQKH
;
A
#
# COMPACT_ATOMS: atom_id res chain seq x y z
N GLU A 1 3.65 0.30 8.04
CA GLU A 1 4.01 0.91 6.76
C GLU A 1 3.67 -0.01 5.61
N CYS A 2 2.95 0.49 4.64
CA CYS A 2 2.70 -0.24 3.40
C CYS A 2 3.26 0.55 2.23
N ARG A 3 3.97 -0.14 1.36
CA ARG A 3 4.57 0.44 0.16
C ARG A 3 3.78 0.01 -1.06
N ILE A 4 3.29 1.00 -1.81
CA ILE A 4 2.54 0.75 -3.03
C ILE A 4 3.49 0.89 -4.20
N ASN A 5 3.59 -0.16 -4.99
CA ASN A 5 4.48 -0.22 -6.15
C ASN A 5 3.68 -0.23 -7.43
N ALA A 6 4.19 0.45 -8.44
CA ALA A 6 3.67 0.33 -9.80
C ALA A 6 4.16 -1.00 -10.39
N MET A 7 3.24 -1.79 -10.92
CA MET A 7 3.55 -3.07 -11.56
C MET A 7 3.61 -2.95 -13.08
N THR A 8 2.94 -1.94 -13.63
CA THR A 8 2.95 -1.66 -15.07
C THR A 8 3.13 -0.17 -15.30
N PRO A 9 3.67 0.23 -16.45
CA PRO A 9 3.69 1.64 -16.84
C PRO A 9 2.29 2.10 -17.27
N GLY A 10 2.12 3.40 -17.44
CA GLY A 10 0.88 3.96 -17.95
C GLY A 10 0.53 5.26 -17.26
N LYS A 11 -0.59 5.82 -17.71
CA LYS A 11 -1.11 7.08 -17.17
C LYS A 11 -2.10 6.79 -16.06
N ILE A 12 -1.92 7.44 -14.92
CA ILE A 12 -2.83 7.33 -13.80
C ILE A 12 -4.09 8.15 -14.11
N THR A 13 -5.21 7.45 -14.33
CA THR A 13 -6.48 8.07 -14.71
C THR A 13 -7.35 8.41 -13.52
N GLY A 14 -7.20 7.69 -12.41
CA GLY A 14 -7.92 7.98 -11.18
C GLY A 14 -7.01 7.76 -9.99
N LEU A 15 -7.08 8.65 -9.03
CA LEU A 15 -6.24 8.57 -7.83
C LEU A 15 -7.03 9.07 -6.63
N HIS A 16 -7.14 8.21 -5.62
CA HIS A 16 -7.66 8.59 -4.31
C HIS A 16 -6.77 7.97 -3.24
N LEU A 17 -6.12 8.83 -2.48
CA LEU A 17 -5.26 8.44 -1.38
C LEU A 17 -5.93 8.93 -0.09
N PRO A 18 -6.48 8.01 0.70
CA PRO A 18 -7.17 8.42 1.92
C PRO A 18 -6.19 8.96 2.95
N GLY A 19 -6.67 9.83 3.79
CA GLY A 19 -5.92 10.37 4.90
C GLY A 19 -6.72 10.23 6.18
N GLY A 20 -6.22 10.78 7.26
CA GLY A 20 -6.92 10.78 8.52
C GLY A 20 -5.97 10.91 9.69
N GLN A 21 -6.55 10.95 10.88
CA GLN A 21 -5.77 11.02 12.10
C GLN A 21 -4.94 9.74 12.27
N GLY A 22 -3.66 9.91 12.53
CA GLY A 22 -2.76 8.77 12.67
C GLY A 22 -2.34 8.13 11.35
N VAL A 23 -2.64 8.76 10.22
CA VAL A 23 -2.30 8.24 8.89
C VAL A 23 -1.41 9.26 8.17
N ARG A 24 -0.28 8.77 7.65
CA ARG A 24 0.60 9.58 6.81
C ARG A 24 0.72 8.90 5.46
N VAL A 25 0.52 9.67 4.39
CA VAL A 25 0.69 9.18 3.03
C VAL A 25 1.76 10.02 2.34
N ASP A 26 2.84 9.35 1.96
CA ASP A 26 3.90 9.97 1.17
C ASP A 26 3.77 9.48 -0.26
N THR A 27 3.64 10.38 -1.22
CA THR A 27 3.45 10.00 -2.60
C THR A 27 4.17 10.96 -3.54
N ALA A 28 4.65 10.41 -4.65
CA ALA A 28 5.26 11.18 -5.74
C ALA A 28 4.33 11.27 -6.95
N ILE A 29 3.15 10.66 -6.88
CA ILE A 29 2.23 10.61 -8.02
C ILE A 29 1.03 11.53 -7.81
N TYR A 30 0.37 11.85 -8.91
CA TYR A 30 -0.84 12.65 -8.94
C TYR A 30 -1.70 12.17 -10.10
N GLN A 31 -2.96 12.56 -10.11
CA GLN A 31 -3.86 12.20 -11.20
C GLN A 31 -3.36 12.81 -12.52
N GLY A 32 -3.22 11.95 -13.52
CA GLY A 32 -2.66 12.33 -14.80
C GLY A 32 -1.17 12.06 -14.94
N TYR A 33 -0.50 11.68 -13.84
CA TYR A 33 0.91 11.32 -13.88
C TYR A 33 1.13 10.11 -14.77
N VAL A 34 2.20 10.14 -15.56
CA VAL A 34 2.56 9.03 -16.43
C VAL A 34 3.74 8.27 -15.83
N VAL A 35 3.50 7.01 -15.49
CA VAL A 35 4.54 6.11 -15.00
C VAL A 35 5.33 5.60 -16.22
N PRO A 36 6.63 5.89 -16.31
CA PRO A 36 7.40 5.50 -17.48
C PRO A 36 7.66 4.00 -17.53
N ASN A 37 7.98 3.50 -18.72
CA ASN A 37 8.24 2.07 -18.94
C ASN A 37 9.39 1.55 -18.09
N SER A 38 10.37 2.38 -17.81
CA SER A 38 11.54 2.01 -17.02
C SER A 38 11.35 2.18 -15.53
N TYR A 39 10.17 2.64 -15.10
CA TYR A 39 9.91 2.87 -13.69
C TYR A 39 9.73 1.55 -12.97
N ASP A 40 10.51 1.37 -11.91
CA ASP A 40 10.47 0.16 -11.09
C ASP A 40 10.61 0.60 -9.65
N GLY A 41 9.49 0.74 -8.96
CA GLY A 41 9.59 1.12 -7.58
C GLY A 41 8.32 1.67 -6.96
N MET A 42 8.52 2.22 -5.80
CA MET A 42 7.46 2.70 -4.93
C MET A 42 6.88 4.01 -5.44
N ILE A 43 5.55 4.05 -5.58
CA ILE A 43 4.83 5.25 -5.98
C ILE A 43 4.15 5.93 -4.80
N ALA A 44 3.88 5.19 -3.73
CA ALA A 44 3.28 5.75 -2.52
C ALA A 44 3.66 4.90 -1.33
N LYS A 45 3.65 5.53 -0.16
CA LYS A 45 3.91 4.86 1.11
C LYS A 45 2.85 5.31 2.11
N ILE A 46 2.20 4.36 2.76
CA ILE A 46 1.18 4.62 3.75
C ILE A 46 1.68 4.16 5.11
N ILE A 47 1.68 5.08 6.07
CA ILE A 47 2.09 4.81 7.44
C ILE A 47 0.91 5.07 8.36
N VAL A 48 0.61 4.10 9.20
CA VAL A 48 -0.44 4.22 10.20
C VAL A 48 0.21 4.16 11.57
N TYR A 49 -0.13 5.14 12.41
CA TYR A 49 0.36 5.24 13.78
C TYR A 49 -0.74 4.85 14.75
N GLY A 50 -0.37 4.14 15.79
CA GLY A 50 -1.29 3.80 16.86
C GLY A 50 -0.57 3.09 17.99
N ASP A 51 -1.20 3.06 19.16
CA ASP A 51 -0.65 2.44 20.37
C ASP A 51 -1.06 0.98 20.50
N ARG A 52 -2.02 0.52 19.71
CA ARG A 52 -2.48 -0.87 19.71
C ARG A 52 -2.35 -1.46 18.32
N ARG A 53 -1.64 -2.57 18.24
CA ARG A 53 -1.37 -3.24 16.98
C ARG A 53 -2.64 -3.62 16.22
N GLN A 54 -3.61 -4.19 16.92
CA GLN A 54 -4.85 -4.64 16.27
C GLN A 54 -5.59 -3.48 15.63
N ARG A 55 -5.64 -2.34 16.32
CA ARG A 55 -6.26 -1.12 15.78
C ARG A 55 -5.50 -0.60 14.56
N VAL A 56 -4.16 -0.62 14.62
CA VAL A 56 -3.32 -0.19 13.50
C VAL A 56 -3.57 -1.09 12.28
N LEU A 57 -3.65 -2.40 12.47
CA LEU A 57 -3.91 -3.34 11.38
C LEU A 57 -5.28 -3.11 10.76
N GLN A 58 -6.32 -2.90 11.57
CA GLN A 58 -7.66 -2.62 11.09
C GLN A 58 -7.70 -1.32 10.29
N GLN A 59 -7.04 -0.30 10.80
CA GLN A 59 -7.00 0.99 10.13
C GLN A 59 -6.24 0.90 8.81
N MET A 60 -5.10 0.20 8.78
CA MET A 60 -4.34 0.00 7.55
C MET A 60 -5.18 -0.75 6.51
N GLN A 61 -5.92 -1.76 6.93
CA GLN A 61 -6.80 -2.52 6.05
C GLN A 61 -7.87 -1.62 5.43
N ALA A 62 -8.50 -0.77 6.22
CA ALA A 62 -9.50 0.17 5.74
C ALA A 62 -8.88 1.18 4.76
N ILE A 63 -7.69 1.68 5.07
CA ILE A 63 -6.97 2.64 4.21
C ILE A 63 -6.64 2.00 2.86
N ILE A 64 -6.14 0.78 2.86
CA ILE A 64 -5.80 0.07 1.62
C ILE A 64 -7.06 -0.17 0.78
N ASP A 65 -8.17 -0.55 1.42
CA ASP A 65 -9.43 -0.78 0.71
C ASP A 65 -9.99 0.51 0.09
N GLU A 66 -9.71 1.67 0.71
CA GLU A 66 -10.16 2.97 0.19
C GLU A 66 -9.22 3.57 -0.86
N THR A 67 -8.00 3.06 -0.95
CA THR A 67 -7.02 3.58 -1.92
C THR A 67 -7.41 3.17 -3.33
N VAL A 68 -7.47 4.15 -4.22
CA VAL A 68 -7.81 3.93 -5.63
C VAL A 68 -6.69 4.45 -6.51
N ILE A 69 -6.14 3.58 -7.35
CA ILE A 69 -5.16 3.95 -8.37
C ILE A 69 -5.56 3.20 -9.63
N THR A 70 -6.04 3.94 -10.63
CA THR A 70 -6.47 3.35 -11.90
C THR A 70 -5.59 3.85 -13.05
N GLY A 71 -5.58 3.08 -14.13
CA GLY A 71 -4.74 3.37 -15.30
C GLY A 71 -3.47 2.54 -15.34
N ILE A 72 -3.02 2.04 -14.20
CA ILE A 72 -1.87 1.13 -14.09
C ILE A 72 -2.23 0.00 -13.13
N GLN A 73 -1.42 -1.04 -13.14
CA GLN A 73 -1.54 -2.10 -12.15
C GLN A 73 -0.58 -1.83 -11.01
N THR A 74 -1.04 -2.11 -9.79
CA THR A 74 -0.26 -1.94 -8.56
C THR A 74 -0.35 -3.19 -7.71
N ASN A 75 0.39 -3.19 -6.60
CA ASN A 75 0.35 -4.28 -5.64
C ASN A 75 -0.75 -4.11 -4.57
N LEU A 76 -1.70 -3.20 -4.78
CA LEU A 76 -2.76 -2.96 -3.79
C LEU A 76 -3.57 -4.21 -3.47
N GLY A 77 -3.93 -5.00 -4.48
CA GLY A 77 -4.67 -6.25 -4.27
C GLY A 77 -3.90 -7.24 -3.42
N LEU A 78 -2.61 -7.36 -3.64
CA LEU A 78 -1.74 -8.23 -2.85
C LEU A 78 -1.66 -7.73 -1.40
N LEU A 79 -1.51 -6.43 -1.20
CA LEU A 79 -1.46 -5.85 0.14
C LEU A 79 -2.76 -6.12 0.90
N ALA A 80 -3.90 -5.96 0.22
CA ALA A 80 -5.19 -6.23 0.84
C ALA A 80 -5.32 -7.69 1.27
N GLN A 81 -4.86 -8.62 0.45
CA GLN A 81 -4.85 -10.04 0.80
C GLN A 81 -3.97 -10.34 2.00
N ILE A 82 -2.75 -9.79 2.01
CA ILE A 82 -1.79 -10.03 3.09
C ILE A 82 -2.35 -9.53 4.41
N LEU A 83 -2.95 -8.35 4.42
CA LEU A 83 -3.51 -7.77 5.64
C LEU A 83 -4.67 -8.58 6.20
N LYS A 84 -5.39 -9.30 5.35
CA LYS A 84 -6.51 -10.14 5.76
C LYS A 84 -6.11 -11.55 6.19
N GLU A 85 -4.86 -11.93 5.97
CA GLU A 85 -4.39 -13.27 6.33
C GLU A 85 -4.35 -13.45 7.84
N PRO A 86 -4.93 -14.55 8.39
CA PRO A 86 -4.89 -14.79 9.83
C PRO A 86 -3.48 -14.90 10.38
N SER A 87 -2.55 -15.45 9.62
CA SER A 87 -1.16 -15.56 10.04
C SER A 87 -0.52 -14.19 10.27
N PHE A 88 -0.82 -13.23 9.42
CA PHE A 88 -0.33 -11.87 9.61
C PHE A 88 -0.94 -11.21 10.85
N GLN A 89 -2.25 -11.41 11.05
CA GLN A 89 -2.96 -10.81 12.17
C GLN A 89 -2.50 -11.40 13.52
N ARG A 90 -2.12 -12.66 13.53
CA ARG A 90 -1.65 -13.34 14.75
C ARG A 90 -0.22 -12.98 15.10
N LEU A 91 0.62 -12.86 14.09
CA LEU A 91 2.03 -12.59 14.31
C LEU A 91 2.19 -11.17 14.83
N THR A 92 3.13 -11.02 15.73
CA THR A 92 3.62 -9.70 16.07
C THR A 92 4.55 -9.23 14.97
N ALA A 93 4.10 -9.37 13.73
CA ALA A 93 4.89 -9.04 12.59
C ALA A 93 5.32 -7.59 12.65
N THR A 94 6.58 -7.35 12.38
CA THR A 94 7.11 -6.00 12.25
C THR A 94 6.66 -5.42 10.91
N VAL A 95 6.86 -4.13 10.76
CA VAL A 95 6.60 -3.44 9.49
C VAL A 95 7.32 -4.14 8.32
N ASN A 96 8.49 -4.69 8.59
CA ASN A 96 9.32 -5.35 7.58
C ASN A 96 8.73 -6.67 7.08
N TRP A 97 7.80 -7.26 7.82
CA TRP A 97 7.22 -8.55 7.44
C TRP A 97 6.50 -8.49 6.08
N LEU A 98 5.78 -7.41 5.82
CA LEU A 98 5.11 -7.23 4.52
C LEU A 98 6.11 -7.16 3.38
N ASP A 99 7.19 -6.40 3.57
CA ASP A 99 8.23 -6.28 2.56
C ASP A 99 8.90 -7.63 2.30
N ASP A 100 9.20 -8.37 3.36
CA ASP A 100 9.83 -9.68 3.26
C ASP A 100 8.94 -10.66 2.51
N LEU A 101 7.64 -10.66 2.81
CA LEU A 101 6.69 -11.53 2.14
C LEU A 101 6.57 -11.19 0.65
N GLN A 102 6.57 -9.92 0.31
CA GLN A 102 6.55 -9.49 -1.08
C GLN A 102 7.80 -9.94 -1.83
N LYS A 103 8.95 -9.84 -1.20
CA LYS A 103 10.22 -10.30 -1.80
C LYS A 103 10.22 -11.79 -2.06
N GLN A 104 9.60 -12.57 -1.19
CA GLN A 104 9.53 -14.02 -1.36
C GLN A 104 8.63 -14.43 -2.53
N LYS A 105 7.68 -13.60 -2.91
CA LYS A 105 6.76 -13.88 -4.01
C LYS A 105 7.30 -13.46 -5.37
N HIS A 106 8.41 -12.79 -5.37
CA HIS A 106 9.11 -12.40 -6.58
C HIS A 106 10.30 -13.31 -6.83
#